data_ad955fac3aa7b8fc42a3b28d4bd3d64c
#
_entry.id   ad955fac3aa7b8fc42a3b28d4bd3d64c
#
_cell.length_a   1.000
_cell.length_b   1.000
_cell.length_c   1.000
_cell.angle_alpha   90.00
_cell.angle_beta   90.00
_cell.angle_gamma   90.00
#
_symmetry.space_group_name_H-M   'P 1'
#
loop_
_entity.id
_entity.type
_entity.pdbx_description
1 polymer ?
#
loop_
_entity_poly.entity_id
_entity_poly.type
_entity_poly.pdbx_seq_one_letter_code
_entity_poly.pdbx_strand_id
1 'polypeptide(L)'
;MAGSELRARVAERRWRVRGLERVSSFDSLRLNVLVGRADPELGELFYVDTLDLYSARSRAAFVHAAAGELRVTEEVLRADLGRLLLACEERATEAVAAAQAPKTMTVTLTEAEEKAAIELLRDPDLVERICADFVRAGFVGEATNALVGYLAAVSRKLDEPLAVLVQSMSAAGKSALLDAVVGFVPPEDRVQFSAITGQSLFYMGEADLAHKLLALVEEQGAERAAYALKLLQSEGELSIASTGKETASGRLTTRTYRVAGPVALFMTTTAADVDEELANRCLVLTVDEDRAQTQAIHAAQRARQTLDGLRAEGQRRAVLKAHHDAQRLLASVAVVNPYAPQLSFADERTRHRRDHMKYLTLICAVALLHQHQRLRRWAVTAEGEVEYVEVVPADIALANRLAHEVLGRCLDELAPQTRRLLDIMAAEVDRRAATAGPPHQSAQPAARPRPPESHSRRRPGPARLPAPARPAATPAGRAEHHPRNVRSRQ
;
A
#
# COMPACT_ATOMS: atom_id res chain seq x y z
N MET A 1 -38.83 -0.06 -5.04
CA MET A 1 -38.46 0.04 -3.62
C MET A 1 -39.39 -0.83 -2.80
N ALA A 2 -39.18 -2.12 -2.76
CA ALA A 2 -39.95 -3.07 -1.96
C ALA A 2 -38.92 -4.01 -1.29
N GLY A 3 -38.58 -3.78 0.00
CA GLY A 3 -37.66 -4.65 0.68
C GLY A 3 -37.31 -4.34 2.13
N SER A 4 -37.76 -3.23 2.71
CA SER A 4 -37.36 -2.83 4.08
C SER A 4 -38.33 -3.22 5.19
N GLU A 5 -39.36 -3.97 4.88
CA GLU A 5 -40.46 -4.29 5.82
C GLU A 5 -40.67 -5.80 5.92
N LEU A 6 -40.51 -6.36 7.13
CA LEU A 6 -40.89 -7.74 7.42
C LEU A 6 -42.37 -7.75 7.84
N ARG A 7 -43.17 -8.59 7.18
CA ARG A 7 -44.58 -8.85 7.56
C ARG A 7 -44.71 -10.32 7.92
N ALA A 8 -45.30 -10.59 9.05
CA ALA A 8 -45.65 -11.94 9.50
C ALA A 8 -47.08 -12.01 9.98
N ARG A 9 -47.71 -13.18 9.81
CA ARG A 9 -49.03 -13.48 10.35
C ARG A 9 -48.93 -14.72 11.25
N VAL A 10 -49.34 -14.56 12.50
CA VAL A 10 -49.39 -15.64 13.48
C VAL A 10 -50.79 -15.75 13.99
N ALA A 11 -51.54 -16.80 13.57
CA ALA A 11 -52.96 -16.94 13.77
C ALA A 11 -53.73 -15.70 13.25
N GLU A 12 -54.49 -15.05 14.12
CA GLU A 12 -55.25 -13.85 13.76
C GLU A 12 -54.48 -12.53 13.89
N ARG A 13 -53.23 -12.60 14.35
CA ARG A 13 -52.40 -11.45 14.60
C ARG A 13 -51.47 -11.15 13.41
N ARG A 14 -51.39 -9.90 13.04
CA ARG A 14 -50.54 -9.38 11.98
C ARG A 14 -49.40 -8.60 12.60
N TRP A 15 -48.17 -8.96 12.21
CA TRP A 15 -46.95 -8.33 12.65
C TRP A 15 -46.30 -7.59 11.50
N ARG A 16 -45.75 -6.42 11.79
CA ARG A 16 -44.97 -5.61 10.85
C ARG A 16 -43.72 -5.08 11.55
N VAL A 17 -42.57 -5.30 10.95
CA VAL A 17 -41.30 -4.79 11.47
C VAL A 17 -40.63 -3.93 10.41
N ARG A 18 -40.12 -2.76 10.83
CA ARG A 18 -39.36 -1.82 9.99
C ARG A 18 -38.06 -1.44 10.65
N GLY A 19 -37.05 -1.09 9.84
CA GLY A 19 -35.74 -0.60 10.28
C GLY A 19 -34.64 -1.66 10.26
N LEU A 20 -34.87 -2.84 9.67
CA LEU A 20 -33.84 -3.87 9.51
C LEU A 20 -32.66 -3.40 8.69
N GLU A 21 -32.88 -2.52 7.71
CA GLU A 21 -31.83 -1.92 6.89
C GLU A 21 -30.89 -0.96 7.64
N ARG A 22 -31.27 -0.54 8.83
CA ARG A 22 -30.48 0.36 9.70
C ARG A 22 -29.62 -0.39 10.71
N VAL A 23 -29.75 -1.70 10.74
CA VAL A 23 -28.95 -2.56 11.64
C VAL A 23 -27.56 -2.66 11.06
N SER A 24 -26.58 -2.06 11.75
CA SER A 24 -25.16 -2.04 11.35
C SER A 24 -24.25 -2.84 12.27
N SER A 25 -24.78 -3.33 13.41
CA SER A 25 -24.01 -4.13 14.38
C SER A 25 -24.90 -5.17 15.04
N PHE A 26 -24.29 -6.20 15.61
CA PHE A 26 -24.98 -7.26 16.36
C PHE A 26 -25.26 -6.91 17.84
N ASP A 27 -24.92 -5.68 18.27
CA ASP A 27 -25.02 -5.29 19.68
C ASP A 27 -26.41 -4.79 20.08
N SER A 28 -27.22 -4.35 19.12
CA SER A 28 -28.59 -3.89 19.34
C SER A 28 -29.47 -4.18 18.12
N LEU A 29 -30.71 -4.57 18.38
CA LEU A 29 -31.71 -4.80 17.33
C LEU A 29 -32.90 -3.88 17.57
N ARG A 30 -32.69 -2.56 17.35
CA ARG A 30 -33.70 -1.53 17.58
C ARG A 30 -34.57 -1.35 16.34
N LEU A 31 -35.81 -1.85 16.43
CA LEU A 31 -36.76 -1.96 15.33
C LEU A 31 -38.10 -1.33 15.70
N ASN A 32 -38.83 -0.82 14.70
CA ASN A 32 -40.23 -0.40 14.85
C ASN A 32 -41.12 -1.63 14.61
N VAL A 33 -41.85 -2.05 15.64
CA VAL A 33 -42.68 -3.24 15.63
C VAL A 33 -44.16 -2.85 15.81
N LEU A 34 -44.99 -3.32 14.90
CA LEU A 34 -46.45 -3.19 14.98
C LEU A 34 -47.07 -4.59 15.07
N VAL A 35 -47.99 -4.76 16.01
CA VAL A 35 -48.85 -5.93 16.08
C VAL A 35 -50.32 -5.45 15.98
N GLY A 36 -51.12 -6.17 15.20
CA GLY A 36 -52.54 -5.89 15.04
C GLY A 36 -53.36 -7.16 14.91
N ARG A 37 -54.61 -7.08 15.36
CA ARG A 37 -55.63 -8.14 15.18
C ARG A 37 -56.97 -7.55 14.84
N ALA A 38 -57.81 -8.30 14.11
CA ALA A 38 -59.21 -7.93 13.91
C ALA A 38 -60.05 -8.42 15.11
N ASP A 39 -60.80 -7.50 15.69
CA ASP A 39 -61.77 -7.83 16.75
C ASP A 39 -63.20 -7.72 16.19
N PRO A 40 -64.07 -8.69 16.42
CA PRO A 40 -65.44 -8.71 15.85
C PRO A 40 -66.30 -7.52 16.26
N GLU A 41 -66.07 -6.97 17.46
CA GLU A 41 -66.89 -5.89 18.04
C GLU A 41 -66.26 -4.50 17.90
N LEU A 42 -64.92 -4.45 17.98
CA LEU A 42 -64.19 -3.18 18.05
C LEU A 42 -63.42 -2.84 16.74
N GLY A 43 -63.48 -3.71 15.75
CA GLY A 43 -62.73 -3.53 14.50
C GLY A 43 -61.24 -3.88 14.58
N GLU A 44 -60.39 -3.12 13.94
CA GLU A 44 -58.95 -3.42 13.90
C GLU A 44 -58.22 -2.80 15.10
N LEU A 45 -57.76 -3.64 16.01
CA LEU A 45 -56.92 -3.28 17.14
C LEU A 45 -55.45 -3.38 16.76
N PHE A 46 -54.62 -2.43 17.19
CA PHE A 46 -53.20 -2.47 16.94
C PHE A 46 -52.37 -1.77 18.03
N TYR A 47 -51.12 -2.18 18.16
CA TYR A 47 -50.12 -1.52 18.99
C TYR A 47 -48.83 -1.38 18.22
N VAL A 48 -48.13 -0.26 18.34
CA VAL A 48 -46.87 0.00 17.66
C VAL A 48 -45.92 0.73 18.59
N ASP A 49 -44.66 0.25 18.61
CA ASP A 49 -43.58 0.90 19.37
C ASP A 49 -42.23 0.60 18.71
N THR A 50 -41.22 1.37 19.12
CA THR A 50 -39.81 1.15 18.71
C THR A 50 -39.04 0.58 19.89
N LEU A 51 -38.63 -0.67 19.77
CA LEU A 51 -37.96 -1.37 20.86
C LEU A 51 -36.66 -2.05 20.37
N ASP A 52 -35.78 -2.26 21.31
CA ASP A 52 -34.62 -3.14 21.09
C ASP A 52 -35.03 -4.58 21.42
N LEU A 53 -35.06 -5.42 20.37
CA LEU A 53 -35.47 -6.82 20.50
C LEU A 53 -34.47 -7.69 21.28
N TYR A 54 -33.20 -7.25 21.45
CA TYR A 54 -32.25 -7.95 22.31
C TYR A 54 -32.45 -7.63 23.81
N SER A 55 -33.07 -6.49 24.13
CA SER A 55 -33.36 -6.11 25.50
C SER A 55 -34.57 -6.85 26.05
N ALA A 56 -34.37 -7.73 27.04
CA ALA A 56 -35.47 -8.44 27.72
C ALA A 56 -36.47 -7.47 28.36
N ARG A 57 -35.99 -6.35 28.92
CA ARG A 57 -36.82 -5.29 29.52
C ARG A 57 -37.71 -4.61 28.48
N SER A 58 -37.15 -4.26 27.31
CA SER A 58 -37.91 -3.64 26.22
C SER A 58 -38.97 -4.58 25.68
N ARG A 59 -38.64 -5.87 25.50
CA ARG A 59 -39.64 -6.89 25.09
C ARG A 59 -40.78 -7.05 26.09
N ALA A 60 -40.45 -7.11 27.39
CA ALA A 60 -41.46 -7.25 28.43
C ALA A 60 -42.44 -6.01 28.47
N ALA A 61 -41.91 -4.80 28.36
CA ALA A 61 -42.70 -3.58 28.32
C ALA A 61 -43.60 -3.54 27.08
N PHE A 62 -43.08 -3.90 25.90
CA PHE A 62 -43.88 -3.99 24.68
C PHE A 62 -45.01 -5.01 24.79
N VAL A 63 -44.73 -6.21 25.29
CA VAL A 63 -45.73 -7.28 25.48
C VAL A 63 -46.83 -6.84 26.43
N HIS A 64 -46.48 -6.24 27.56
CA HIS A 64 -47.45 -5.77 28.55
C HIS A 64 -48.40 -4.70 27.96
N ALA A 65 -47.86 -3.70 27.29
CA ALA A 65 -48.67 -2.65 26.68
C ALA A 65 -49.55 -3.20 25.53
N ALA A 66 -48.97 -4.00 24.64
CA ALA A 66 -49.68 -4.61 23.52
C ALA A 66 -50.79 -5.58 23.97
N ALA A 67 -50.59 -6.32 25.08
CA ALA A 67 -51.58 -7.22 25.63
C ALA A 67 -52.87 -6.51 26.08
N GLY A 68 -52.70 -5.34 26.70
CA GLY A 68 -53.85 -4.47 27.11
C GLY A 68 -54.60 -3.95 25.89
N GLU A 69 -53.91 -3.41 24.89
CA GLU A 69 -54.53 -2.82 23.68
C GLU A 69 -55.23 -3.88 22.81
N LEU A 70 -54.62 -5.05 22.64
CA LEU A 70 -55.14 -6.10 21.76
C LEU A 70 -56.09 -7.09 22.48
N ARG A 71 -56.27 -6.97 23.77
CA ARG A 71 -57.03 -7.93 24.60
C ARG A 71 -56.57 -9.37 24.38
N VAL A 72 -55.25 -9.59 24.39
CA VAL A 72 -54.59 -10.90 24.22
C VAL A 72 -53.71 -11.17 25.43
N THR A 73 -53.54 -12.42 25.83
CA THR A 73 -52.66 -12.75 26.95
C THR A 73 -51.20 -12.47 26.63
N GLU A 74 -50.42 -12.02 27.61
CA GLU A 74 -49.00 -11.69 27.47
C GLU A 74 -48.20 -12.91 26.98
N GLU A 75 -48.54 -14.12 27.38
CA GLU A 75 -47.86 -15.36 27.00
C GLU A 75 -47.90 -15.59 25.51
N VAL A 76 -49.03 -15.35 24.87
CA VAL A 76 -49.21 -15.48 23.41
C VAL A 76 -48.35 -14.46 22.66
N LEU A 77 -48.37 -13.20 23.10
CA LEU A 77 -47.57 -12.15 22.48
C LEU A 77 -46.08 -12.33 22.70
N ARG A 78 -45.71 -12.89 23.87
CA ARG A 78 -44.27 -13.24 24.17
C ARG A 78 -43.77 -14.36 23.27
N ALA A 79 -44.56 -15.39 23.02
CA ALA A 79 -44.25 -16.46 22.11
C ALA A 79 -44.11 -15.97 20.65
N ASP A 80 -45.05 -15.11 20.21
CA ASP A 80 -44.98 -14.51 18.85
C ASP A 80 -43.77 -13.60 18.68
N LEU A 81 -43.49 -12.72 19.67
CA LEU A 81 -42.35 -11.82 19.64
C LEU A 81 -41.02 -12.59 19.65
N GLY A 82 -40.98 -13.77 20.34
CA GLY A 82 -39.82 -14.65 20.29
C GLY A 82 -39.53 -15.20 18.87
N ARG A 83 -40.60 -15.65 18.17
CA ARG A 83 -40.47 -16.11 16.78
C ARG A 83 -40.07 -14.98 15.84
N LEU A 84 -40.62 -13.78 16.08
CA LEU A 84 -40.29 -12.59 15.31
C LEU A 84 -38.84 -12.15 15.50
N LEU A 85 -38.33 -12.25 16.74
CA LEU A 85 -36.93 -11.98 17.05
C LEU A 85 -35.99 -12.87 16.21
N LEU A 86 -36.24 -14.18 16.20
CA LEU A 86 -35.41 -15.13 15.42
C LEU A 86 -35.42 -14.80 13.92
N ALA A 87 -36.61 -14.50 13.37
CA ALA A 87 -36.73 -14.12 11.95
C ALA A 87 -36.06 -12.77 11.64
N CYS A 88 -36.09 -11.82 12.58
CA CYS A 88 -35.39 -10.53 12.43
C CYS A 88 -33.88 -10.70 12.57
N GLU A 89 -33.42 -11.58 13.45
CA GLU A 89 -31.99 -11.87 13.65
C GLU A 89 -31.38 -12.53 12.42
N GLU A 90 -32.06 -13.51 11.81
CA GLU A 90 -31.61 -14.12 10.55
C GLU A 90 -31.46 -13.08 9.44
N ARG A 91 -32.46 -12.20 9.24
CA ARG A 91 -32.39 -11.13 8.24
C ARG A 91 -31.41 -10.01 8.61
N ALA A 92 -31.26 -9.71 9.89
CA ALA A 92 -30.25 -8.73 10.33
C ALA A 92 -28.83 -9.28 10.07
N THR A 93 -28.62 -10.57 10.29
CA THR A 93 -27.35 -11.24 9.96
C THR A 93 -27.07 -11.16 8.47
N GLU A 94 -28.05 -11.46 7.62
CA GLU A 94 -27.92 -11.31 6.15
C GLU A 94 -27.65 -9.85 5.75
N ALA A 95 -28.36 -8.89 6.37
CA ALA A 95 -28.19 -7.47 6.06
C ALA A 95 -26.82 -6.94 6.49
N VAL A 96 -26.33 -7.35 7.67
CA VAL A 96 -24.99 -7.00 8.15
C VAL A 96 -23.92 -7.67 7.28
N ALA A 97 -24.08 -8.95 6.94
CA ALA A 97 -23.17 -9.65 6.01
C ALA A 97 -23.18 -8.99 4.62
N ALA A 98 -24.35 -8.60 4.09
CA ALA A 98 -24.46 -7.90 2.82
C ALA A 98 -23.90 -6.45 2.86
N ALA A 99 -23.98 -5.77 4.02
CA ALA A 99 -23.40 -4.45 4.22
C ALA A 99 -21.88 -4.50 4.41
N GLN A 100 -21.38 -5.59 4.97
CA GLN A 100 -19.94 -5.88 5.15
C GLN A 100 -19.32 -6.57 3.95
N ALA A 101 -20.13 -7.19 3.08
CA ALA A 101 -19.62 -7.72 1.81
C ALA A 101 -18.97 -6.57 1.02
N PRO A 102 -17.72 -6.72 0.60
CA PRO A 102 -17.06 -5.73 -0.20
C PRO A 102 -17.95 -5.46 -1.43
N LYS A 103 -18.44 -4.23 -1.55
CA LYS A 103 -19.14 -3.79 -2.77
C LYS A 103 -18.12 -3.75 -3.88
N THR A 104 -17.81 -4.90 -4.43
CA THR A 104 -17.06 -5.02 -5.67
C THR A 104 -17.95 -4.40 -6.75
N MET A 105 -17.76 -3.11 -6.99
CA MET A 105 -18.35 -2.45 -8.17
C MET A 105 -17.62 -3.03 -9.38
N THR A 106 -18.10 -4.12 -9.92
CA THR A 106 -17.67 -4.61 -11.22
C THR A 106 -18.12 -3.58 -12.26
N VAL A 107 -17.20 -2.70 -12.61
CA VAL A 107 -17.41 -1.76 -13.73
C VAL A 107 -17.25 -2.56 -15.00
N THR A 108 -18.33 -2.79 -15.73
CA THR A 108 -18.30 -3.39 -17.06
C THR A 108 -17.96 -2.32 -18.08
N LEU A 109 -16.90 -2.55 -18.85
CA LEU A 109 -16.52 -1.67 -19.95
C LEU A 109 -17.45 -1.93 -21.14
N THR A 110 -17.76 -0.89 -21.89
CA THR A 110 -18.37 -1.02 -23.22
C THR A 110 -17.32 -1.51 -24.22
N GLU A 111 -17.74 -2.13 -25.31
CA GLU A 111 -16.83 -2.62 -26.37
C GLU A 111 -15.89 -1.51 -26.90
N ALA A 112 -16.39 -0.29 -27.02
CA ALA A 112 -15.60 0.87 -27.45
C ALA A 112 -14.54 1.26 -26.42
N GLU A 113 -14.86 1.22 -25.12
CA GLU A 113 -13.93 1.51 -24.03
C GLU A 113 -12.86 0.44 -23.90
N GLU A 114 -13.25 -0.83 -24.01
CA GLU A 114 -12.32 -1.96 -24.01
C GLU A 114 -11.34 -1.87 -25.17
N LYS A 115 -11.82 -1.61 -26.38
CA LYS A 115 -10.98 -1.43 -27.55
C LYS A 115 -9.98 -0.29 -27.38
N ALA A 116 -10.42 0.88 -26.92
CA ALA A 116 -9.55 2.03 -26.66
C ALA A 116 -8.49 1.73 -25.58
N ALA A 117 -8.87 1.01 -24.52
CA ALA A 117 -7.96 0.59 -23.46
C ALA A 117 -6.91 -0.42 -23.96
N ILE A 118 -7.32 -1.37 -24.82
CA ILE A 118 -6.38 -2.32 -25.43
C ILE A 118 -5.44 -1.59 -26.40
N GLU A 119 -5.92 -0.62 -27.18
CA GLU A 119 -5.08 0.20 -28.05
C GLU A 119 -4.01 0.95 -27.26
N LEU A 120 -4.37 1.51 -26.09
CA LEU A 120 -3.40 2.14 -25.17
C LEU A 120 -2.36 1.12 -24.66
N LEU A 121 -2.80 -0.05 -24.20
CA LEU A 121 -1.90 -1.08 -23.64
C LEU A 121 -1.00 -1.73 -24.70
N ARG A 122 -1.38 -1.66 -25.97
CA ARG A 122 -0.60 -2.17 -27.11
C ARG A 122 0.24 -1.11 -27.80
N ASP A 123 0.21 0.13 -27.33
CA ASP A 123 1.05 1.20 -27.88
C ASP A 123 2.53 0.79 -27.74
N PRO A 124 3.32 0.74 -28.82
CA PRO A 124 4.74 0.39 -28.77
C PRO A 124 5.54 1.36 -27.87
N ASP A 125 5.11 2.62 -27.79
CA ASP A 125 5.71 3.67 -26.99
C ASP A 125 4.89 3.91 -25.70
N LEU A 126 4.37 2.83 -25.09
CA LEU A 126 3.46 2.89 -23.94
C LEU A 126 4.03 3.71 -22.76
N VAL A 127 5.31 3.58 -22.48
CA VAL A 127 5.98 4.28 -21.38
C VAL A 127 6.03 5.79 -21.65
N GLU A 128 6.44 6.17 -22.83
CA GLU A 128 6.48 7.56 -23.30
C GLU A 128 5.07 8.16 -23.33
N ARG A 129 4.10 7.37 -23.74
CA ARG A 129 2.68 7.75 -23.74
C ARG A 129 2.17 8.01 -22.33
N ILE A 130 2.49 7.13 -21.36
CA ILE A 130 2.13 7.34 -19.95
C ILE A 130 2.73 8.65 -19.44
N CYS A 131 4.03 8.90 -19.69
CA CYS A 131 4.68 10.14 -19.28
C CYS A 131 4.01 11.39 -19.91
N ALA A 132 3.67 11.33 -21.21
CA ALA A 132 2.96 12.41 -21.90
C ALA A 132 1.55 12.61 -21.33
N ASP A 133 0.87 11.54 -20.94
CA ASP A 133 -0.48 11.58 -20.38
C ASP A 133 -0.50 12.17 -18.97
N PHE A 134 0.57 12.01 -18.16
CA PHE A 134 0.73 12.77 -16.92
C PHE A 134 0.77 14.27 -17.19
N VAL A 135 1.50 14.70 -18.21
CA VAL A 135 1.54 16.12 -18.60
C VAL A 135 0.17 16.62 -19.09
N ARG A 136 -0.53 15.82 -19.93
CA ARG A 136 -1.90 16.11 -20.37
C ARG A 136 -2.91 16.15 -19.23
N ALA A 137 -2.68 15.34 -18.20
CA ALA A 137 -3.46 15.36 -16.95
C ALA A 137 -3.12 16.57 -16.07
N GLY A 138 -2.16 17.40 -16.48
CA GLY A 138 -1.78 18.66 -15.81
C GLY A 138 -0.75 18.48 -14.71
N PHE A 139 -0.03 17.36 -14.68
CA PHE A 139 1.13 17.17 -13.82
C PHE A 139 2.36 17.80 -14.49
N VAL A 140 3.20 18.46 -13.71
CA VAL A 140 4.32 19.28 -14.25
C VAL A 140 5.64 18.72 -13.72
N GLY A 141 6.56 18.42 -14.66
CA GLY A 141 7.88 17.87 -14.33
C GLY A 141 7.82 16.44 -13.76
N GLU A 142 8.89 16.04 -13.09
CA GLU A 142 8.93 14.79 -12.28
C GLU A 142 8.57 13.52 -13.06
N ALA A 143 8.90 13.44 -14.35
CA ALA A 143 8.50 12.35 -15.23
C ALA A 143 8.92 10.96 -14.68
N THR A 144 10.14 10.85 -14.15
CA THR A 144 10.66 9.62 -13.53
C THR A 144 9.86 9.24 -12.29
N ASN A 145 9.61 10.20 -11.40
CA ASN A 145 8.83 9.95 -10.18
C ASN A 145 7.38 9.55 -10.49
N ALA A 146 6.75 10.20 -11.49
CA ALA A 146 5.41 9.87 -11.94
C ALA A 146 5.35 8.45 -12.53
N LEU A 147 6.32 8.07 -13.37
CA LEU A 147 6.40 6.75 -13.96
C LEU A 147 6.66 5.66 -12.91
N VAL A 148 7.58 5.90 -11.96
CA VAL A 148 7.82 4.97 -10.83
C VAL A 148 6.55 4.81 -10.00
N GLY A 149 5.84 5.89 -9.72
CA GLY A 149 4.56 5.85 -9.01
C GLY A 149 3.50 5.06 -9.79
N TYR A 150 3.42 5.24 -11.10
CA TYR A 150 2.51 4.47 -11.95
C TYR A 150 2.84 2.97 -11.96
N LEU A 151 4.13 2.60 -12.08
CA LEU A 151 4.60 1.22 -12.01
C LEU A 151 4.34 0.60 -10.62
N ALA A 152 4.53 1.38 -9.56
CA ALA A 152 4.18 0.93 -8.21
C ALA A 152 2.67 0.68 -8.08
N ALA A 153 1.82 1.54 -8.68
CA ALA A 153 0.39 1.30 -8.72
C ALA A 153 0.03 0.05 -9.56
N VAL A 154 0.70 -0.19 -10.69
CA VAL A 154 0.53 -1.43 -11.50
C VAL A 154 0.96 -2.66 -10.71
N SER A 155 2.04 -2.56 -9.92
CA SER A 155 2.56 -3.68 -9.13
C SER A 155 1.57 -4.22 -8.09
N ARG A 156 0.47 -3.51 -7.78
CA ARG A 156 -0.60 -4.02 -6.92
C ARG A 156 -1.19 -5.34 -7.40
N LYS A 157 -1.02 -5.65 -8.69
CA LYS A 157 -1.48 -6.92 -9.31
C LYS A 157 -0.49 -8.08 -9.11
N LEU A 158 0.70 -7.83 -8.55
CA LEU A 158 1.70 -8.84 -8.18
C LEU A 158 1.45 -9.31 -6.74
N ASP A 159 2.05 -10.45 -6.38
CA ASP A 159 2.00 -11.00 -5.02
C ASP A 159 2.81 -10.16 -4.02
N GLU A 160 3.92 -9.54 -4.48
CA GLU A 160 4.77 -8.66 -3.69
C GLU A 160 4.82 -7.25 -4.31
N PRO A 161 3.82 -6.39 -4.04
CA PRO A 161 3.75 -5.04 -4.61
C PRO A 161 4.84 -4.11 -4.09
N LEU A 162 5.16 -3.10 -4.91
CA LEU A 162 6.06 -2.02 -4.51
C LEU A 162 5.40 -1.07 -3.50
N ALA A 163 6.22 -0.56 -2.59
CA ALA A 163 5.89 0.56 -1.73
C ALA A 163 6.73 1.78 -2.13
N VAL A 164 6.09 2.94 -2.16
CA VAL A 164 6.72 4.23 -2.46
C VAL A 164 6.56 5.17 -1.28
N LEU A 165 7.64 5.86 -0.92
CA LEU A 165 7.66 6.93 0.07
C LEU A 165 8.23 8.19 -0.58
N VAL A 166 7.43 9.25 -0.68
CA VAL A 166 7.87 10.56 -1.17
C VAL A 166 8.29 11.42 0.01
N GLN A 167 9.59 11.68 0.13
CA GLN A 167 10.18 12.46 1.21
C GLN A 167 10.75 13.77 0.67
N SER A 168 10.20 14.92 1.06
CA SER A 168 10.65 16.26 0.68
C SER A 168 10.12 17.30 1.67
N MET A 169 10.59 18.54 1.56
CA MET A 169 10.13 19.64 2.42
C MET A 169 8.62 19.92 2.27
N SER A 170 8.06 20.65 3.23
CA SER A 170 6.67 21.12 3.12
C SER A 170 6.49 21.98 1.88
N ALA A 171 5.32 21.87 1.22
CA ALA A 171 4.97 22.58 -0.01
C ALA A 171 5.82 22.24 -1.26
N ALA A 172 6.70 21.23 -1.20
CA ALA A 172 7.54 20.83 -2.33
C ALA A 172 6.79 20.17 -3.51
N GLY A 173 5.51 19.79 -3.35
CA GLY A 173 4.74 19.14 -4.42
C GLY A 173 4.45 17.65 -4.20
N LYS A 174 4.80 17.09 -3.04
CA LYS A 174 4.56 15.67 -2.70
C LYS A 174 3.10 15.23 -2.90
N SER A 175 2.16 16.03 -2.39
CA SER A 175 0.73 15.75 -2.53
C SER A 175 0.28 15.81 -3.99
N ALA A 176 0.86 16.72 -4.79
CA ALA A 176 0.57 16.78 -6.21
C ALA A 176 1.04 15.53 -6.97
N LEU A 177 2.22 14.98 -6.62
CA LEU A 177 2.71 13.72 -7.16
C LEU A 177 1.82 12.55 -6.75
N LEU A 178 1.46 12.47 -5.46
CA LEU A 178 0.55 11.43 -4.96
C LEU A 178 -0.80 11.49 -5.66
N ASP A 179 -1.42 12.68 -5.72
CA ASP A 179 -2.73 12.88 -6.35
C ASP A 179 -2.69 12.59 -7.86
N ALA A 180 -1.57 12.92 -8.53
CA ALA A 180 -1.35 12.57 -9.91
C ALA A 180 -1.36 11.05 -10.09
N VAL A 181 -0.53 10.30 -9.36
CA VAL A 181 -0.44 8.83 -9.45
C VAL A 181 -1.77 8.18 -9.09
N VAL A 182 -2.37 8.55 -7.97
CA VAL A 182 -3.66 8.03 -7.50
C VAL A 182 -4.78 8.32 -8.51
N GLY A 183 -4.70 9.49 -9.20
CA GLY A 183 -5.64 9.86 -10.25
C GLY A 183 -5.67 8.89 -11.43
N PHE A 184 -4.57 8.22 -11.74
CA PHE A 184 -4.47 7.23 -12.83
C PHE A 184 -4.95 5.82 -12.43
N VAL A 185 -5.24 5.57 -11.15
CA VAL A 185 -5.75 4.27 -10.67
C VAL A 185 -7.27 4.31 -10.61
N PRO A 186 -7.98 3.24 -11.06
CA PRO A 186 -9.43 3.16 -10.95
C PRO A 186 -9.92 3.38 -9.51
N PRO A 187 -11.05 4.07 -9.30
CA PRO A 187 -11.55 4.39 -7.94
C PRO A 187 -11.75 3.16 -7.06
N GLU A 188 -12.16 2.04 -7.63
CA GLU A 188 -12.39 0.78 -6.91
C GLU A 188 -11.10 0.07 -6.49
N ASP A 189 -9.98 0.35 -7.19
CA ASP A 189 -8.66 -0.24 -6.95
C ASP A 189 -7.75 0.65 -6.07
N ARG A 190 -8.29 1.70 -5.46
CA ARG A 190 -7.54 2.62 -4.61
C ARG A 190 -8.26 2.96 -3.33
N VAL A 191 -7.48 3.17 -2.28
CA VAL A 191 -7.95 3.68 -0.99
C VAL A 191 -7.03 4.82 -0.59
N GLN A 192 -7.57 5.99 -0.29
CA GLN A 192 -6.80 7.17 0.07
C GLN A 192 -7.24 7.73 1.42
N PHE A 193 -6.27 7.98 2.30
CA PHE A 193 -6.50 8.62 3.60
C PHE A 193 -5.65 9.87 3.74
N SER A 194 -6.27 10.94 4.25
CA SER A 194 -5.58 12.17 4.59
C SER A 194 -4.79 12.06 5.90
N ALA A 195 -5.25 11.21 6.82
CA ALA A 195 -4.58 10.88 8.07
C ALA A 195 -5.03 9.49 8.52
N ILE A 196 -4.13 8.75 9.15
CA ILE A 196 -4.42 7.42 9.67
C ILE A 196 -3.87 7.30 11.09
N THR A 197 -4.63 6.67 11.98
CA THR A 197 -4.12 6.34 13.32
C THR A 197 -3.58 4.92 13.33
N GLY A 198 -2.66 4.62 14.24
CA GLY A 198 -2.04 3.28 14.32
C GLY A 198 -3.03 2.13 14.43
N GLN A 199 -4.24 2.40 14.94
CA GLN A 199 -5.28 1.38 15.11
C GLN A 199 -6.32 1.39 13.98
N SER A 200 -6.48 2.49 13.24
CA SER A 200 -7.55 2.60 12.24
C SER A 200 -7.41 1.60 11.09
N LEU A 201 -6.19 1.22 10.70
CA LEU A 201 -5.96 0.16 9.71
C LEU A 201 -6.52 -1.20 10.19
N PHE A 202 -6.39 -1.50 11.47
CA PHE A 202 -6.89 -2.76 12.04
C PHE A 202 -8.42 -2.78 12.14
N TYR A 203 -9.06 -1.62 12.33
CA TYR A 203 -10.51 -1.49 12.45
C TYR A 203 -11.23 -1.21 11.13
N MET A 204 -10.51 -1.20 10.00
CA MET A 204 -11.14 -1.09 8.68
C MET A 204 -12.08 -2.27 8.37
N GLY A 205 -12.16 -3.23 9.29
CA GLY A 205 -12.95 -4.43 9.14
C GLY A 205 -12.33 -5.36 8.11
N GLU A 206 -13.15 -6.21 7.52
CA GLU A 206 -12.76 -7.06 6.40
C GLU A 206 -12.62 -6.24 5.09
N ALA A 207 -12.10 -4.99 5.20
CA ALA A 207 -11.80 -4.19 4.03
C ALA A 207 -10.74 -4.93 3.23
N ASP A 208 -11.16 -5.47 2.11
CA ASP A 208 -10.28 -6.10 1.16
C ASP A 208 -9.38 -5.04 0.53
N LEU A 209 -8.11 -5.01 0.96
CA LEU A 209 -7.06 -4.21 0.36
C LEU A 209 -6.29 -5.00 -0.70
N ALA A 210 -6.64 -6.27 -0.92
CA ALA A 210 -5.97 -7.11 -1.89
C ALA A 210 -6.00 -6.47 -3.28
N HIS A 211 -4.81 -6.37 -3.86
CA HIS A 211 -4.59 -5.79 -5.19
C HIS A 211 -5.03 -4.33 -5.34
N LYS A 212 -5.06 -3.57 -4.23
CA LYS A 212 -5.36 -2.13 -4.25
C LYS A 212 -4.12 -1.27 -3.99
N LEU A 213 -4.23 0.00 -4.36
CA LEU A 213 -3.28 1.04 -4.00
C LEU A 213 -3.75 1.75 -2.73
N LEU A 214 -3.00 1.64 -1.65
CA LEU A 214 -3.22 2.40 -0.42
C LEU A 214 -2.37 3.67 -0.45
N ALA A 215 -3.02 4.81 -0.58
CA ALA A 215 -2.40 6.13 -0.61
C ALA A 215 -2.56 6.85 0.73
N LEU A 216 -1.45 7.31 1.32
CA LEU A 216 -1.43 7.99 2.61
C LEU A 216 -0.82 9.37 2.44
N VAL A 217 -1.64 10.40 2.71
CA VAL A 217 -1.23 11.80 2.68
C VAL A 217 -0.86 12.20 4.09
N GLU A 218 0.41 12.51 4.29
CA GLU A 218 0.99 13.15 5.48
C GLU A 218 0.84 12.44 6.86
N GLU A 219 1.65 12.65 7.65
CA GLU A 219 2.60 12.23 8.61
C GLU A 219 2.18 12.13 10.08
N GLN A 220 1.20 12.82 10.57
CA GLN A 220 0.93 12.84 12.03
C GLN A 220 0.32 11.55 12.59
N GLY A 221 0.13 10.55 11.76
CA GLY A 221 -0.31 9.22 12.15
C GLY A 221 0.56 8.08 11.59
N ALA A 222 1.43 8.38 10.61
CA ALA A 222 2.23 7.35 9.92
C ALA A 222 3.21 6.64 10.86
N GLU A 223 3.82 7.32 11.82
CA GLU A 223 4.66 6.67 12.84
C GLU A 223 3.89 5.61 13.64
N ARG A 224 2.65 5.91 14.02
CA ARG A 224 1.79 4.97 14.75
C ARG A 224 1.24 3.87 13.85
N ALA A 225 1.05 4.17 12.57
CA ALA A 225 0.63 3.21 11.55
C ALA A 225 1.82 2.44 10.94
N ALA A 226 3.06 2.89 11.12
CA ALA A 226 4.26 2.29 10.53
C ALA A 226 4.35 0.79 10.84
N TYR A 227 4.02 0.37 12.04
CA TYR A 227 4.02 -1.04 12.42
C TYR A 227 3.00 -1.85 11.60
N ALA A 228 1.78 -1.37 11.47
CA ALA A 228 0.73 -2.03 10.71
C ALA A 228 1.08 -2.07 9.20
N LEU A 229 1.63 -0.98 8.66
CA LEU A 229 2.09 -0.90 7.27
C LEU A 229 3.25 -1.86 6.99
N LYS A 230 4.19 -2.01 7.95
CA LYS A 230 5.29 -2.98 7.85
C LYS A 230 4.79 -4.42 7.81
N LEU A 231 3.82 -4.78 8.67
CA LEU A 231 3.20 -6.10 8.66
C LEU A 231 2.49 -6.36 7.34
N LEU A 232 1.67 -5.41 6.89
CA LEU A 232 0.92 -5.53 5.64
C LEU A 232 1.86 -5.72 4.43
N GLN A 233 3.02 -5.07 4.46
CA GLN A 233 4.04 -5.19 3.42
C GLN A 233 4.83 -6.49 3.48
N SER A 234 5.09 -7.04 4.69
CA SER A 234 5.94 -8.23 4.84
C SER A 234 5.18 -9.54 4.89
N GLU A 235 3.97 -9.53 5.43
CA GLU A 235 3.17 -10.72 5.64
C GLU A 235 2.00 -10.81 4.65
N GLY A 236 1.75 -9.72 3.89
CA GLY A 236 0.62 -9.64 2.96
C GLY A 236 -0.73 -9.56 3.66
N GLU A 237 -0.77 -9.64 4.98
CA GLU A 237 -1.99 -9.52 5.78
C GLU A 237 -1.72 -8.85 7.12
N LEU A 238 -2.76 -8.28 7.67
CA LEU A 238 -2.74 -7.65 8.98
C LEU A 238 -3.83 -8.27 9.83
N SER A 239 -3.47 -8.87 10.97
CA SER A 239 -4.43 -9.39 11.92
C SER A 239 -4.20 -8.82 13.32
N ILE A 240 -5.28 -8.45 14.00
CA ILE A 240 -5.23 -8.01 15.40
C ILE A 240 -6.35 -8.65 16.19
N ALA A 241 -6.01 -9.16 17.36
CA ALA A 241 -6.98 -9.57 18.36
C ALA A 241 -7.23 -8.41 19.33
N SER A 242 -8.43 -7.87 19.34
CA SER A 242 -8.84 -6.80 20.26
C SER A 242 -9.83 -7.35 21.27
N THR A 243 -9.54 -7.17 22.57
CA THR A 243 -10.43 -7.58 23.65
C THR A 243 -11.22 -6.36 24.12
N GLY A 244 -12.52 -6.40 23.89
CA GLY A 244 -13.47 -5.36 24.31
C GLY A 244 -14.46 -5.89 25.35
N LYS A 245 -14.98 -5.01 26.21
CA LYS A 245 -16.14 -5.34 27.03
C LYS A 245 -17.40 -5.27 26.18
N GLU A 246 -18.11 -6.35 26.09
CA GLU A 246 -19.43 -6.37 25.47
C GLU A 246 -20.41 -5.52 26.31
N THR A 247 -20.99 -4.52 25.69
CA THR A 247 -21.84 -3.52 26.37
C THR A 247 -23.10 -4.14 27.00
N ALA A 248 -23.56 -5.28 26.45
CA ALA A 248 -24.77 -5.95 26.92
C ALA A 248 -24.53 -6.96 28.05
N SER A 249 -23.39 -7.66 28.07
CA SER A 249 -23.11 -8.74 29.02
C SER A 249 -22.04 -8.40 30.04
N GLY A 250 -21.26 -7.34 29.82
CA GLY A 250 -20.08 -6.99 30.62
C GLY A 250 -18.91 -8.00 30.51
N ARG A 251 -19.05 -9.04 29.69
CA ARG A 251 -18.02 -10.03 29.42
C ARG A 251 -16.93 -9.47 28.51
N LEU A 252 -15.71 -9.91 28.77
CA LEU A 252 -14.59 -9.64 27.85
C LEU A 252 -14.71 -10.60 26.66
N THR A 253 -14.90 -10.04 25.47
CA THR A 253 -14.91 -10.80 24.20
C THR A 253 -13.72 -10.36 23.37
N THR A 254 -12.96 -11.32 22.85
CA THR A 254 -11.86 -11.06 21.93
C THR A 254 -12.37 -11.22 20.50
N ARG A 255 -12.28 -10.15 19.72
CA ARG A 255 -12.59 -10.15 18.28
C ARG A 255 -11.28 -10.06 17.51
N THR A 256 -11.13 -10.87 16.48
CA THR A 256 -10.01 -10.81 15.56
C THR A 256 -10.45 -10.02 14.32
N TYR A 257 -9.70 -8.96 14.01
CA TYR A 257 -9.87 -8.20 12.78
C TYR A 257 -8.76 -8.61 11.82
N ARG A 258 -9.10 -8.82 10.57
CA ARG A 258 -8.16 -9.22 9.52
C ARG A 258 -8.31 -8.28 8.33
N VAL A 259 -7.18 -7.79 7.80
CA VAL A 259 -7.12 -7.01 6.58
C VAL A 259 -6.21 -7.78 5.62
N ALA A 260 -6.77 -8.22 4.49
CA ALA A 260 -6.04 -9.00 3.51
C ALA A 260 -5.32 -8.09 2.50
N GLY A 261 -4.08 -8.45 2.14
CA GLY A 261 -3.30 -7.96 1.01
C GLY A 261 -3.24 -9.00 -0.12
N PRO A 262 -2.32 -8.86 -1.07
CA PRO A 262 -1.22 -7.88 -1.15
C PRO A 262 -1.70 -6.46 -1.48
N VAL A 263 -0.96 -5.43 -1.02
CA VAL A 263 -1.31 -4.02 -1.21
C VAL A 263 -0.09 -3.21 -1.66
N ALA A 264 -0.25 -2.39 -2.70
CA ALA A 264 0.75 -1.40 -3.07
C ALA A 264 0.59 -0.16 -2.17
N LEU A 265 1.70 0.39 -1.69
CA LEU A 265 1.69 1.56 -0.82
C LEU A 265 2.24 2.79 -1.55
N PHE A 266 1.58 3.93 -1.39
CA PHE A 266 2.10 5.22 -1.83
C PHE A 266 1.92 6.24 -0.71
N MET A 267 3.03 6.69 -0.14
CA MET A 267 3.04 7.53 1.05
C MET A 267 3.82 8.80 0.82
N THR A 268 3.44 9.88 1.53
CA THR A 268 4.20 11.13 1.54
C THR A 268 4.60 11.50 2.96
N THR A 269 5.78 12.11 3.12
CA THR A 269 6.26 12.58 4.41
C THR A 269 7.08 13.87 4.31
N THR A 270 7.01 14.71 5.35
CA THR A 270 7.89 15.86 5.57
C THR A 270 8.96 15.58 6.62
N ALA A 271 8.87 14.43 7.35
CA ALA A 271 9.84 14.08 8.35
C ALA A 271 11.23 13.90 7.73
N ALA A 272 12.21 14.55 8.33
CA ALA A 272 13.60 14.30 7.99
C ALA A 272 14.06 12.93 8.47
N ASP A 273 13.53 12.49 9.63
CA ASP A 273 13.82 11.20 10.26
C ASP A 273 12.59 10.30 10.13
N VAL A 274 12.65 9.39 9.18
CA VAL A 274 11.62 8.37 8.93
C VAL A 274 12.08 7.08 9.58
N ASP A 275 11.14 6.30 10.12
CA ASP A 275 11.42 4.93 10.56
C ASP A 275 12.24 4.19 9.51
N GLU A 276 13.47 3.85 9.86
CA GLU A 276 14.45 3.26 8.94
C GLU A 276 13.94 1.93 8.38
N GLU A 277 13.22 1.16 9.18
CA GLU A 277 12.68 -0.13 8.75
C GLU A 277 11.59 0.04 7.70
N LEU A 278 10.72 1.04 7.83
CA LEU A 278 9.71 1.38 6.83
C LEU A 278 10.37 1.94 5.56
N ALA A 279 11.30 2.88 5.70
CA ALA A 279 12.03 3.46 4.58
C ALA A 279 12.79 2.40 3.77
N ASN A 280 13.40 1.41 4.44
CA ASN A 280 14.10 0.30 3.80
C ASN A 280 13.18 -0.64 2.99
N ARG A 281 11.86 -0.60 3.21
CA ARG A 281 10.86 -1.35 2.45
C ARG A 281 10.31 -0.58 1.25
N CYS A 282 10.53 0.74 1.21
CA CYS A 282 9.99 1.63 0.19
C CYS A 282 11.02 2.01 -0.87
N LEU A 283 10.55 2.32 -2.06
CA LEU A 283 11.27 3.18 -3.01
C LEU A 283 11.12 4.62 -2.50
N VAL A 284 12.22 5.23 -2.10
CA VAL A 284 12.21 6.61 -1.58
C VAL A 284 12.39 7.57 -2.73
N LEU A 285 11.39 8.42 -2.96
CA LEU A 285 11.39 9.46 -3.97
C LEU A 285 11.57 10.84 -3.31
N THR A 286 12.24 11.73 -4.00
CA THR A 286 12.33 13.14 -3.64
C THR A 286 11.78 13.99 -4.77
N VAL A 287 11.08 15.06 -4.45
CA VAL A 287 10.52 16.00 -5.45
C VAL A 287 11.59 17.01 -5.83
N ASP A 288 11.57 17.46 -7.07
CA ASP A 288 12.44 18.55 -7.54
C ASP A 288 11.95 19.90 -6.96
N GLU A 289 12.79 20.53 -6.16
CA GLU A 289 12.55 21.81 -5.50
C GLU A 289 13.22 22.99 -6.23
N ASP A 290 13.73 22.78 -7.43
CA ASP A 290 14.47 23.79 -8.18
C ASP A 290 13.58 24.94 -8.65
N ARG A 291 14.22 26.08 -8.85
CA ARG A 291 13.52 27.28 -9.32
C ARG A 291 12.84 27.09 -10.67
N ALA A 292 13.45 26.32 -11.57
CA ALA A 292 12.88 26.02 -12.88
C ALA A 292 11.58 25.24 -12.76
N GLN A 293 11.54 24.23 -11.90
CA GLN A 293 10.34 23.44 -11.59
C GLN A 293 9.24 24.33 -11.00
N THR A 294 9.60 25.20 -10.03
CA THR A 294 8.66 26.16 -9.43
C THR A 294 8.07 27.10 -10.47
N GLN A 295 8.88 27.62 -11.40
CA GLN A 295 8.42 28.49 -12.50
C GLN A 295 7.46 27.75 -13.43
N ALA A 296 7.75 26.50 -13.78
CA ALA A 296 6.89 25.65 -14.61
C ALA A 296 5.53 25.38 -13.94
N ILE A 297 5.54 25.09 -12.63
CA ILE A 297 4.32 24.93 -11.84
C ILE A 297 3.49 26.22 -11.84
N HIS A 298 4.10 27.38 -11.61
CA HIS A 298 3.41 28.67 -11.65
C HIS A 298 2.81 28.95 -13.04
N ALA A 299 3.53 28.62 -14.12
CA ALA A 299 3.02 28.76 -15.48
C ALA A 299 1.78 27.88 -15.70
N ALA A 300 1.81 26.61 -15.26
CA ALA A 300 0.68 25.70 -15.35
C ALA A 300 -0.51 26.17 -14.51
N GLN A 301 -0.28 26.69 -13.31
CA GLN A 301 -1.33 27.26 -12.45
C GLN A 301 -2.03 28.44 -13.13
N ARG A 302 -1.27 29.35 -13.74
CA ARG A 302 -1.84 30.46 -14.52
C ARG A 302 -2.62 29.97 -15.74
N ALA A 303 -2.07 29.01 -16.48
CA ALA A 303 -2.75 28.42 -17.65
C ALA A 303 -4.10 27.80 -17.29
N ARG A 304 -4.24 27.16 -16.15
CA ARG A 304 -5.51 26.60 -15.66
C ARG A 304 -6.61 27.65 -15.45
N GLN A 305 -6.25 28.91 -15.23
CA GLN A 305 -7.23 30.00 -15.03
C GLN A 305 -7.75 30.59 -16.35
N THR A 306 -7.25 30.11 -17.49
CA THR A 306 -7.64 30.56 -18.82
C THR A 306 -8.78 29.73 -19.40
N LEU A 307 -9.41 30.22 -20.49
CA LEU A 307 -10.41 29.47 -21.24
C LEU A 307 -9.85 28.14 -21.76
N ASP A 308 -8.59 28.12 -22.17
CA ASP A 308 -7.94 26.89 -22.63
C ASP A 308 -7.68 25.92 -21.48
N GLY A 309 -7.41 26.43 -20.27
CA GLY A 309 -7.37 25.62 -19.05
C GLY A 309 -8.70 24.94 -18.74
N LEU A 310 -9.79 25.65 -18.92
CA LEU A 310 -11.14 25.07 -18.76
C LEU A 310 -11.41 23.96 -19.80
N ARG A 311 -11.00 24.17 -21.05
CA ARG A 311 -11.10 23.15 -22.12
C ARG A 311 -10.22 21.94 -21.82
N ALA A 312 -9.01 22.16 -21.30
CA ALA A 312 -8.07 21.09 -20.94
C ALA A 312 -8.60 20.16 -19.83
N GLU A 313 -9.51 20.64 -18.95
CA GLU A 313 -10.11 19.81 -17.90
C GLU A 313 -10.95 18.66 -18.49
N GLY A 314 -11.60 18.88 -19.64
CA GLY A 314 -12.30 17.80 -20.36
C GLY A 314 -11.33 16.74 -20.91
N GLN A 315 -10.19 17.18 -21.46
CA GLN A 315 -9.13 16.29 -21.95
C GLN A 315 -8.50 15.49 -20.78
N ARG A 316 -8.23 16.16 -19.66
CA ARG A 316 -7.73 15.50 -18.45
C ARG A 316 -8.62 14.34 -18.02
N ARG A 317 -9.93 14.57 -17.94
CA ARG A 317 -10.89 13.50 -17.55
C ARG A 317 -10.88 12.35 -18.55
N ALA A 318 -10.78 12.63 -19.85
CA ALA A 318 -10.70 11.59 -20.87
C ALA A 318 -9.41 10.76 -20.75
N VAL A 319 -8.27 11.40 -20.50
CA VAL A 319 -6.99 10.71 -20.27
C VAL A 319 -7.08 9.81 -19.04
N LEU A 320 -7.53 10.33 -17.91
CA LEU A 320 -7.66 9.54 -16.68
C LEU A 320 -8.60 8.34 -16.88
N LYS A 321 -9.73 8.56 -17.58
CA LYS A 321 -10.65 7.47 -17.91
C LYS A 321 -9.99 6.37 -18.73
N ALA A 322 -9.24 6.73 -19.78
CA ALA A 322 -8.54 5.76 -20.63
C ALA A 322 -7.56 4.90 -19.80
N HIS A 323 -6.83 5.52 -18.86
CA HIS A 323 -5.94 4.78 -17.96
C HIS A 323 -6.68 3.93 -16.94
N HIS A 324 -7.83 4.39 -16.41
CA HIS A 324 -8.68 3.56 -15.56
C HIS A 324 -9.12 2.30 -16.28
N ASP A 325 -9.60 2.46 -17.51
CA ASP A 325 -10.07 1.34 -18.33
C ASP A 325 -8.91 0.40 -18.68
N ALA A 326 -7.73 0.93 -19.02
CA ALA A 326 -6.53 0.15 -19.26
C ALA A 326 -6.09 -0.64 -18.01
N GLN A 327 -6.09 -0.02 -16.84
CA GLN A 327 -5.70 -0.69 -15.59
C GLN A 327 -6.71 -1.76 -15.12
N ARG A 328 -8.00 -1.65 -15.50
CA ARG A 328 -9.01 -2.69 -15.30
C ARG A 328 -8.72 -3.94 -16.13
N LEU A 329 -8.15 -3.76 -17.31
CA LEU A 329 -7.78 -4.87 -18.20
C LEU A 329 -6.47 -5.56 -17.83
N LEU A 330 -5.67 -4.97 -16.92
CA LEU A 330 -4.49 -5.64 -16.40
C LEU A 330 -4.89 -6.79 -15.49
N ALA A 331 -4.58 -8.02 -15.92
CA ALA A 331 -4.78 -9.23 -15.12
C ALA A 331 -3.61 -9.45 -14.15
N SER A 332 -3.89 -10.08 -13.00
CA SER A 332 -2.86 -10.60 -12.09
C SER A 332 -2.29 -11.89 -12.68
N VAL A 333 -1.32 -11.77 -13.59
CA VAL A 333 -0.60 -12.90 -14.17
C VAL A 333 0.80 -12.98 -13.56
N ALA A 334 1.32 -14.20 -13.44
CA ALA A 334 2.68 -14.39 -12.97
C ALA A 334 3.70 -13.77 -13.93
N VAL A 335 4.83 -13.31 -13.42
CA VAL A 335 5.91 -12.77 -14.24
C VAL A 335 7.16 -13.62 -14.04
N VAL A 336 7.68 -14.17 -15.10
CA VAL A 336 8.89 -14.98 -15.11
C VAL A 336 10.04 -14.18 -15.71
N ASN A 337 11.15 -14.09 -15.00
CA ASN A 337 12.36 -13.43 -15.49
C ASN A 337 13.44 -14.46 -15.84
N PRO A 338 13.58 -14.85 -17.11
CA PRO A 338 14.61 -15.81 -17.53
C PRO A 338 16.04 -15.28 -17.40
N TYR A 339 16.20 -13.96 -17.26
CA TYR A 339 17.50 -13.31 -17.11
C TYR A 339 17.90 -13.11 -15.64
N ALA A 340 17.01 -13.41 -14.68
CA ALA A 340 17.28 -13.18 -13.26
C ALA A 340 18.62 -13.77 -12.76
N PRO A 341 19.05 -15.00 -13.15
CA PRO A 341 20.33 -15.54 -12.73
C PRO A 341 21.56 -14.77 -13.23
N GLN A 342 21.38 -13.91 -14.22
CA GLN A 342 22.46 -13.12 -14.83
C GLN A 342 22.52 -11.69 -14.29
N LEU A 343 21.50 -11.28 -13.53
CA LEU A 343 21.45 -9.95 -12.95
C LEU A 343 22.41 -9.85 -11.77
N SER A 344 23.18 -8.78 -11.73
CA SER A 344 24.04 -8.42 -10.60
C SER A 344 23.46 -7.22 -9.86
N PHE A 345 23.62 -7.20 -8.55
CA PHE A 345 23.22 -6.08 -7.70
C PHE A 345 24.29 -5.92 -6.59
N ALA A 346 24.40 -4.72 -6.02
CA ALA A 346 25.31 -4.49 -4.90
C ALA A 346 24.95 -5.41 -3.72
N ASP A 347 25.94 -6.03 -3.08
CA ASP A 347 25.77 -7.04 -2.02
C ASP A 347 26.56 -6.74 -0.75
N GLU A 348 27.24 -5.60 -0.69
CA GLU A 348 28.14 -5.22 0.38
C GLU A 348 27.43 -5.00 1.74
N ARG A 349 26.10 -4.73 1.73
CA ARG A 349 25.33 -4.38 2.93
C ARG A 349 24.04 -5.20 3.05
N THR A 350 23.59 -5.43 4.27
CA THR A 350 22.34 -6.18 4.52
C THR A 350 21.10 -5.50 3.92
N ARG A 351 21.08 -4.17 3.84
CA ARG A 351 20.04 -3.38 3.19
C ARG A 351 19.89 -3.74 1.71
N HIS A 352 20.99 -4.03 1.00
CA HIS A 352 20.97 -4.37 -0.42
C HIS A 352 20.11 -5.61 -0.73
N ARG A 353 19.85 -6.49 0.24
CA ARG A 353 18.93 -7.63 0.06
C ARG A 353 17.50 -7.15 -0.22
N ARG A 354 17.05 -6.10 0.49
CA ARG A 354 15.70 -5.51 0.26
C ARG A 354 15.67 -4.66 -1.00
N ASP A 355 16.73 -3.90 -1.26
CA ASP A 355 16.83 -3.08 -2.47
C ASP A 355 16.87 -3.95 -3.73
N HIS A 356 17.53 -5.11 -3.67
CA HIS A 356 17.51 -6.10 -4.75
C HIS A 356 16.08 -6.62 -5.02
N MET A 357 15.30 -6.96 -4.00
CA MET A 357 13.92 -7.39 -4.18
C MET A 357 13.07 -6.28 -4.81
N LYS A 358 13.20 -5.03 -4.36
CA LYS A 358 12.51 -3.89 -4.97
C LYS A 358 12.88 -3.71 -6.45
N TYR A 359 14.16 -3.89 -6.79
CA TYR A 359 14.62 -3.84 -8.17
C TYR A 359 14.01 -4.98 -9.01
N LEU A 360 14.00 -6.21 -8.52
CA LEU A 360 13.36 -7.33 -9.22
C LEU A 360 11.86 -7.12 -9.39
N THR A 361 11.17 -6.64 -8.36
CA THR A 361 9.74 -6.31 -8.44
C THR A 361 9.46 -5.16 -9.42
N LEU A 362 10.37 -4.17 -9.52
CA LEU A 362 10.25 -3.11 -10.52
C LEU A 362 10.33 -3.67 -11.96
N ILE A 363 11.25 -4.60 -12.23
CA ILE A 363 11.32 -5.31 -13.52
C ILE A 363 10.01 -6.05 -13.79
N CYS A 364 9.49 -6.77 -12.79
CA CYS A 364 8.22 -7.49 -12.92
C CYS A 364 7.05 -6.55 -13.19
N ALA A 365 7.00 -5.37 -12.53
CA ALA A 365 5.96 -4.38 -12.76
C ALA A 365 6.01 -3.80 -14.19
N VAL A 366 7.21 -3.58 -14.75
CA VAL A 366 7.38 -3.18 -16.15
C VAL A 366 6.87 -4.27 -17.09
N ALA A 367 7.27 -5.52 -16.86
CA ALA A 367 6.83 -6.64 -17.69
C ALA A 367 5.31 -6.86 -17.63
N LEU A 368 4.73 -6.73 -16.43
CA LEU A 368 3.29 -6.83 -16.20
C LEU A 368 2.52 -5.72 -16.92
N LEU A 369 3.02 -4.49 -16.92
CA LEU A 369 2.43 -3.38 -17.69
C LEU A 369 2.32 -3.71 -19.19
N HIS A 370 3.34 -4.37 -19.73
CA HIS A 370 3.39 -4.76 -21.15
C HIS A 370 2.70 -6.10 -21.47
N GLN A 371 1.91 -6.66 -20.57
CA GLN A 371 1.30 -8.00 -20.74
C GLN A 371 0.44 -8.14 -22.00
N HIS A 372 -0.18 -7.06 -22.50
CA HIS A 372 -0.98 -7.06 -23.72
C HIS A 372 -0.14 -6.97 -25.02
N GLN A 373 1.17 -6.75 -24.90
CA GLN A 373 2.12 -6.74 -26.02
C GLN A 373 2.92 -8.04 -26.09
N ARG A 374 2.60 -9.03 -25.23
CA ARG A 374 3.37 -10.26 -25.06
C ARG A 374 2.51 -11.49 -25.21
N LEU A 375 3.19 -12.59 -25.56
CA LEU A 375 2.56 -13.89 -25.54
C LEU A 375 2.37 -14.32 -24.09
N ARG A 376 1.16 -14.67 -23.73
CA ARG A 376 0.83 -15.36 -22.50
C ARG A 376 1.19 -16.82 -22.63
N ARG A 377 1.85 -17.36 -21.62
CA ARG A 377 2.30 -18.74 -21.57
C ARG A 377 1.72 -19.43 -20.35
N TRP A 378 1.74 -20.74 -20.35
CA TRP A 378 1.23 -21.57 -19.26
C TRP A 378 2.34 -22.49 -18.76
N ALA A 379 2.41 -22.65 -17.45
CA ALA A 379 3.29 -23.58 -16.77
C ALA A 379 2.51 -24.43 -15.79
N VAL A 380 2.83 -25.73 -15.74
CA VAL A 380 2.24 -26.64 -14.75
C VAL A 380 3.08 -26.57 -13.48
N THR A 381 2.48 -26.18 -12.37
CA THR A 381 3.07 -26.15 -11.04
C THR A 381 2.43 -27.21 -10.14
N ALA A 382 2.94 -27.34 -8.91
CA ALA A 382 2.33 -28.24 -7.92
C ALA A 382 0.89 -27.82 -7.53
N GLU A 383 0.54 -26.56 -7.71
CA GLU A 383 -0.76 -25.96 -7.38
C GLU A 383 -1.73 -25.92 -8.57
N GLY A 384 -1.25 -26.28 -9.77
CA GLY A 384 -2.05 -26.27 -11.00
C GLY A 384 -1.37 -25.54 -12.16
N GLU A 385 -2.16 -25.23 -13.20
CA GLU A 385 -1.70 -24.45 -14.34
C GLU A 385 -1.69 -22.96 -14.00
N VAL A 386 -0.54 -22.30 -14.23
CA VAL A 386 -0.34 -20.88 -13.96
C VAL A 386 -0.06 -20.16 -15.30
N GLU A 387 -0.83 -19.11 -15.57
CA GLU A 387 -0.60 -18.20 -16.69
C GLU A 387 0.51 -17.21 -16.35
N TYR A 388 1.45 -16.98 -17.27
CA TYR A 388 2.56 -16.06 -17.05
C TYR A 388 2.99 -15.29 -18.28
N VAL A 389 3.69 -14.18 -18.05
CA VAL A 389 4.41 -13.41 -19.07
C VAL A 389 5.91 -13.40 -18.77
N GLU A 390 6.73 -13.32 -19.80
CA GLU A 390 8.19 -13.28 -19.65
C GLU A 390 8.73 -11.86 -19.71
N VAL A 391 9.71 -11.58 -18.84
CA VAL A 391 10.53 -10.37 -18.89
C VAL A 391 11.37 -10.40 -20.17
N VAL A 392 11.50 -9.24 -20.81
CA VAL A 392 12.40 -9.05 -21.97
C VAL A 392 13.52 -8.06 -21.60
N PRO A 393 14.64 -8.02 -22.35
CA PRO A 393 15.76 -7.11 -22.04
C PRO A 393 15.37 -5.63 -21.98
N ALA A 394 14.36 -5.20 -22.73
CA ALA A 394 13.85 -3.82 -22.68
C ALA A 394 13.24 -3.45 -21.32
N ASP A 395 12.60 -4.39 -20.62
CA ASP A 395 12.07 -4.17 -19.28
C ASP A 395 13.19 -3.94 -18.27
N ILE A 396 14.25 -4.76 -18.37
CA ILE A 396 15.43 -4.64 -17.53
C ILE A 396 16.12 -3.30 -17.80
N ALA A 397 16.23 -2.90 -19.06
CA ALA A 397 16.83 -1.62 -19.43
C ALA A 397 16.06 -0.43 -18.86
N LEU A 398 14.71 -0.45 -18.91
CA LEU A 398 13.87 0.55 -18.31
C LEU A 398 14.01 0.56 -16.78
N ALA A 399 13.92 -0.62 -16.16
CA ALA A 399 14.08 -0.75 -14.71
C ALA A 399 15.46 -0.25 -14.24
N ASN A 400 16.53 -0.51 -14.98
CA ASN A 400 17.89 -0.01 -14.69
C ASN A 400 17.94 1.52 -14.72
N ARG A 401 17.34 2.19 -15.72
CA ARG A 401 17.29 3.65 -15.78
C ARG A 401 16.56 4.22 -14.55
N LEU A 402 15.38 3.67 -14.23
CA LEU A 402 14.59 4.13 -13.09
C LEU A 402 15.29 3.84 -11.77
N ALA A 403 15.87 2.64 -11.62
CA ALA A 403 16.59 2.24 -10.42
C ALA A 403 17.83 3.11 -10.18
N HIS A 404 18.56 3.49 -11.23
CA HIS A 404 19.69 4.39 -11.10
C HIS A 404 19.30 5.74 -10.47
N GLU A 405 18.17 6.30 -10.88
CA GLU A 405 17.70 7.58 -10.34
C GLU A 405 17.10 7.42 -8.93
N VAL A 406 16.35 6.35 -8.68
CA VAL A 406 15.58 6.17 -7.44
C VAL A 406 16.41 5.43 -6.39
N LEU A 407 16.96 4.27 -6.71
CA LEU A 407 17.76 3.47 -5.76
C LEU A 407 19.15 4.06 -5.55
N GLY A 408 19.72 4.75 -6.55
CA GLY A 408 20.97 5.49 -6.38
C GLY A 408 20.88 6.51 -5.26
N ARG A 409 19.76 7.20 -5.14
CA ARG A 409 19.47 8.13 -4.03
C ARG A 409 19.20 7.40 -2.70
N CYS A 410 18.61 6.20 -2.75
CA CYS A 410 18.40 5.37 -1.57
C CYS A 410 19.68 4.72 -1.05
N LEU A 411 20.67 4.48 -1.92
CA LEU A 411 21.97 3.92 -1.54
C LEU A 411 22.87 4.98 -0.89
N ASP A 412 22.56 6.25 -1.05
CA ASP A 412 23.21 7.33 -0.31
C ASP A 412 22.77 7.31 1.16
N GLU A 413 23.72 7.21 2.07
CA GLU A 413 23.47 7.24 3.53
C GLU A 413 23.03 8.61 4.04
N LEU A 414 23.06 9.61 3.18
CA LEU A 414 22.77 10.99 3.54
C LEU A 414 21.30 11.31 3.24
N ALA A 415 20.65 11.90 4.21
CA ALA A 415 19.34 12.48 3.99
C ALA A 415 19.39 13.44 2.76
N PRO A 416 18.33 13.51 1.94
CA PRO A 416 18.33 14.32 0.70
C PRO A 416 18.78 15.78 0.92
N GLN A 417 18.43 16.35 2.05
CA GLN A 417 18.85 17.71 2.46
C GLN A 417 20.36 17.80 2.71
N THR A 418 20.94 16.79 3.33
CA THR A 418 22.39 16.71 3.60
C THR A 418 23.16 16.52 2.30
N ARG A 419 22.65 15.70 1.38
CA ARG A 419 23.23 15.54 0.03
C ARG A 419 23.23 16.87 -0.71
N ARG A 420 22.09 17.58 -0.75
CA ARG A 420 21.99 18.88 -1.39
C ARG A 420 22.96 19.91 -0.80
N LEU A 421 23.15 19.89 0.52
CA LEU A 421 24.16 20.73 1.17
C LEU A 421 25.57 20.39 0.71
N LEU A 422 25.92 19.10 0.62
CA LEU A 422 27.21 18.65 0.10
C LEU A 422 27.43 19.05 -1.35
N ASP A 423 26.42 18.92 -2.21
CA ASP A 423 26.49 19.32 -3.61
C ASP A 423 26.72 20.83 -3.75
N ILE A 424 26.02 21.65 -2.93
CA ILE A 424 26.23 23.10 -2.86
C ILE A 424 27.66 23.43 -2.38
N MET A 425 28.14 22.72 -1.36
CA MET A 425 29.50 22.90 -0.86
C MET A 425 30.57 22.51 -1.91
N ALA A 426 30.35 21.38 -2.60
CA ALA A 426 31.24 20.95 -3.69
C ALA A 426 31.27 21.98 -4.83
N ALA A 427 30.12 22.43 -5.30
CA ALA A 427 30.02 23.49 -6.32
C ALA A 427 30.69 24.77 -5.89
N GLU A 428 30.59 25.17 -4.62
CA GLU A 428 31.25 26.36 -4.10
C GLU A 428 32.78 26.20 -4.01
N VAL A 429 33.25 25.01 -3.62
CA VAL A 429 34.68 24.67 -3.62
C VAL A 429 35.24 24.74 -5.05
N ASP A 430 34.55 24.12 -6.02
CA ASP A 430 34.96 24.14 -7.43
C ASP A 430 34.97 25.56 -7.97
N ARG A 431 33.98 26.38 -7.66
CA ARG A 431 33.91 27.78 -8.02
C ARG A 431 35.09 28.57 -7.44
N ARG A 432 35.44 28.34 -6.18
CA ARG A 432 36.58 29.01 -5.53
C ARG A 432 37.91 28.53 -6.12
N ALA A 433 38.04 27.23 -6.40
CA ALA A 433 39.22 26.69 -7.05
C ALA A 433 39.42 27.27 -8.46
N ALA A 434 38.32 27.42 -9.23
CA ALA A 434 38.37 28.07 -10.55
C ALA A 434 38.73 29.56 -10.49
N THR A 435 38.35 30.27 -9.41
CA THR A 435 38.66 31.69 -9.22
C THR A 435 40.04 31.94 -8.60
N ALA A 436 40.62 30.95 -7.94
CA ALA A 436 41.93 31.08 -7.25
C ALA A 436 43.14 31.03 -8.18
N GLY A 437 42.99 30.73 -9.46
CA GLY A 437 44.11 30.58 -10.39
C GLY A 437 45.06 29.42 -10.04
N PRO A 438 45.92 28.96 -10.95
CA PRO A 438 46.88 27.94 -10.61
C PRO A 438 47.76 28.41 -9.45
N PRO A 439 48.07 27.53 -8.48
CA PRO A 439 48.89 27.90 -7.34
C PRO A 439 50.23 28.50 -7.87
N HIS A 440 50.49 29.77 -7.49
CA HIS A 440 51.81 30.35 -7.74
C HIS A 440 52.87 29.31 -7.32
N GLN A 441 53.68 28.86 -8.26
CA GLN A 441 54.91 28.11 -7.95
C GLN A 441 55.69 29.01 -7.00
N SER A 442 55.55 28.79 -5.70
CA SER A 442 56.36 29.42 -4.68
C SER A 442 57.81 29.04 -5.00
N ALA A 443 58.62 30.08 -5.19
CA ALA A 443 60.05 30.01 -5.47
C ALA A 443 60.71 28.86 -4.74
N GLN A 444 61.46 28.05 -5.46
CA GLN A 444 62.37 27.06 -4.88
C GLN A 444 63.18 27.72 -3.76
N PRO A 445 63.20 27.16 -2.53
CA PRO A 445 64.10 27.68 -1.50
C PRO A 445 65.51 27.51 -1.98
N ALA A 446 66.27 28.59 -2.02
CA ALA A 446 67.66 28.66 -2.36
C ALA A 446 68.47 27.54 -1.64
N ALA A 447 69.29 26.83 -2.41
CA ALA A 447 70.15 25.77 -1.90
C ALA A 447 70.98 26.27 -0.69
N ARG A 448 70.81 25.66 0.45
CA ARG A 448 71.67 25.89 1.63
C ARG A 448 73.11 25.44 1.30
N PRO A 449 74.15 26.20 1.64
CA PRO A 449 75.51 25.80 1.47
C PRO A 449 75.84 24.59 2.32
N ARG A 450 76.56 23.63 1.78
CA ARG A 450 77.07 22.43 2.48
C ARG A 450 78.03 22.84 3.58
N PRO A 451 77.91 22.30 4.80
CA PRO A 451 78.98 22.46 5.81
C PRO A 451 80.18 21.53 5.46
N PRO A 452 81.38 21.87 5.91
CA PRO A 452 82.61 21.14 5.55
C PRO A 452 82.70 19.75 6.19
N GLU A 453 83.31 18.82 5.47
CA GLU A 453 83.57 17.46 5.91
C GLU A 453 84.49 17.44 7.15
N SER A 454 84.02 16.87 8.25
CA SER A 454 84.86 16.48 9.35
C SER A 454 85.02 14.96 9.39
N HIS A 455 86.28 14.52 9.30
CA HIS A 455 86.67 13.12 9.44
C HIS A 455 86.39 12.52 10.81
N SER A 456 86.09 11.26 10.79
CA SER A 456 86.52 10.26 11.78
C SER A 456 85.46 9.71 12.72
N ARG A 457 85.54 8.47 12.71
CA ARG A 457 85.37 7.42 13.72
C ARG A 457 84.21 6.45 13.59
N ARG A 458 84.58 5.30 13.09
CA ARG A 458 83.85 4.00 13.14
C ARG A 458 83.45 3.70 14.57
N ARG A 459 82.17 3.35 14.78
CA ARG A 459 81.67 2.56 15.93
C ARG A 459 80.82 1.40 15.39
N PRO A 460 80.87 0.23 16.07
CA PRO A 460 80.32 -1.03 15.52
C PRO A 460 78.76 -1.07 15.73
N GLY A 461 78.11 -1.81 14.81
CA GLY A 461 76.68 -1.95 14.80
C GLY A 461 76.19 -2.95 15.85
N PRO A 462 74.93 -2.81 16.30
CA PRO A 462 74.25 -3.80 17.12
C PRO A 462 73.65 -4.94 16.26
N ALA A 463 73.67 -6.10 16.90
CA ALA A 463 73.32 -7.40 16.40
C ALA A 463 71.88 -7.53 15.85
N ARG A 464 71.73 -8.29 14.82
CA ARG A 464 70.42 -8.78 14.30
C ARG A 464 69.84 -9.80 15.28
N LEU A 465 68.60 -9.59 15.68
CA LEU A 465 67.77 -10.61 16.31
C LEU A 465 67.09 -11.47 15.22
N PRO A 466 66.92 -12.79 15.47
CA PRO A 466 66.35 -13.71 14.48
C PRO A 466 64.80 -13.63 14.47
N ALA A 467 64.25 -13.91 13.28
CA ALA A 467 62.82 -13.99 13.02
C ALA A 467 62.17 -15.21 13.72
N PRO A 468 60.89 -15.11 14.15
CA PRO A 468 60.19 -16.27 14.72
C PRO A 468 59.72 -17.24 13.63
N ALA A 469 59.86 -18.53 13.98
CA ALA A 469 59.58 -19.70 13.15
C ALA A 469 58.07 -19.87 12.89
N ARG A 470 57.77 -20.35 11.69
CA ARG A 470 56.44 -20.88 11.30
C ARG A 470 56.16 -22.19 12.06
N PRO A 471 54.92 -22.44 12.53
CA PRO A 471 54.53 -23.76 13.01
C PRO A 471 54.22 -24.70 11.81
N ALA A 472 54.67 -25.93 11.99
CA ALA A 472 54.57 -27.04 11.07
C ALA A 472 53.15 -27.60 10.95
N ALA A 473 52.87 -28.09 9.75
CA ALA A 473 51.70 -28.93 9.44
C ALA A 473 51.86 -30.30 10.10
N THR A 474 50.77 -30.85 10.65
CA THR A 474 50.67 -32.24 11.10
C THR A 474 49.56 -32.96 10.33
N PRO A 475 49.73 -34.21 10.00
CA PRO A 475 48.96 -34.92 8.97
C PRO A 475 47.72 -35.64 9.50
N ALA A 476 46.94 -36.10 8.53
CA ALA A 476 45.73 -36.88 8.61
C ALA A 476 45.83 -38.13 9.52
N GLY A 477 44.78 -38.36 10.28
CA GLY A 477 44.46 -39.63 10.95
C GLY A 477 43.06 -40.11 10.56
N ARG A 478 43.07 -41.33 10.06
CA ARG A 478 41.93 -42.14 9.55
C ARG A 478 40.99 -42.60 10.65
N ALA A 479 39.74 -42.74 10.22
CA ALA A 479 38.76 -43.84 10.45
C ALA A 479 38.37 -44.18 11.90
N GLU A 480 37.08 -44.26 12.16
CA GLU A 480 36.39 -45.55 12.20
C GLU A 480 34.87 -45.41 12.45
N HIS A 481 34.19 -46.32 11.83
CA HIS A 481 32.77 -46.68 11.92
C HIS A 481 32.26 -46.92 13.35
N HIS A 482 31.03 -46.60 13.67
CA HIS A 482 29.91 -47.57 13.77
C HIS A 482 28.58 -46.90 14.14
N PRO A 483 27.46 -47.54 13.77
CA PRO A 483 26.12 -46.98 13.89
C PRO A 483 25.32 -47.60 15.08
N ARG A 484 24.26 -46.94 15.54
CA ARG A 484 23.09 -47.57 16.20
C ARG A 484 21.99 -46.52 16.41
N ASN A 485 20.91 -46.78 15.72
CA ASN A 485 19.63 -47.38 16.20
C ASN A 485 18.67 -46.44 16.92
N VAL A 486 17.62 -46.08 16.19
CA VAL A 486 16.21 -46.57 16.39
C VAL A 486 15.55 -46.20 17.74
N ARG A 487 14.51 -45.40 17.66
CA ARG A 487 13.10 -45.61 18.11
C ARG A 487 12.37 -44.27 18.16
N SER A 488 11.46 -44.04 17.27
CA SER A 488 9.97 -44.17 17.39
C SER A 488 9.40 -43.95 18.80
N ARG A 489 8.56 -42.96 18.94
CA ARG A 489 7.20 -42.95 19.56
C ARG A 489 6.65 -41.54 19.63
N GLN A 490 5.62 -41.41 19.14
CA GLN A 490 4.19 -41.03 19.25
C GLN A 490 3.93 -39.60 18.93
#